data_eed446163fbc0f4c396b64e6a80a247e
#
_entry.id   eed446163fbc0f4c396b64e6a80a247e
#
_cell.length_a   1.000
_cell.length_b   1.000
_cell.length_c   1.000
_cell.angle_alpha   90.00
_cell.angle_beta   90.00
_cell.angle_gamma   90.00
#
_symmetry.space_group_name_H-M   'P 1'
#
loop_
_entity.id
_entity.type
_entity.pdbx_description
1 polymer ?
#
loop_
_entity_poly.entity_id
_entity_poly.type
_entity_poly.pdbx_seq_one_letter_code
_entity_poly.pdbx_strand_id
1 'polypeptide(L)'
;MRKNLFLSFIILLASNCASFAFAEDSADSFFTQGNDSYTAGKYDDAIKSYKKALNLSPGNAYILYNMGNAYSNSGMYGDAIKCFDAAIEGGLVDASIFFNLGNAYNSQGETVEAVGAYKKALKMNPNDDATLHNLAMAYTTLGDLENAIKCYESAIKINPDDAGSHYNLGNIYSQMDDETAAIQCYAKTVKINPYYEKAYCNMGVSYSNLGDEDHAIDCYQKAIEVNPRYARAHYNLGISFLHRNLKDKAESCFTKVVDLTPYDISAFIKIANAYGEMGKQEKQIECMKRAAELGDEDCAKWLKDKGVK
;
A
#
# COMPACT_ATOMS: atom_id res chain seq x y z
N MET A 1 78.36 -11.13 10.78
CA MET A 1 77.39 -10.19 10.14
C MET A 1 76.18 -10.85 9.47
N ARG A 2 75.76 -12.05 9.78
CA ARG A 2 74.60 -12.73 9.12
C ARG A 2 73.42 -13.06 10.08
N LYS A 3 73.52 -12.74 11.36
CA LYS A 3 72.46 -13.02 12.34
C LYS A 3 71.53 -11.83 12.62
N ASN A 4 71.87 -10.60 12.28
CA ASN A 4 71.07 -9.42 12.55
C ASN A 4 70.09 -9.03 11.42
N LEU A 5 70.25 -9.62 10.20
CA LEU A 5 69.29 -9.34 9.09
C LEU A 5 68.00 -10.17 9.19
N PHE A 6 68.05 -11.31 9.87
CA PHE A 6 66.84 -12.19 10.00
C PHE A 6 65.87 -11.72 11.07
N LEU A 7 66.36 -11.02 12.13
CA LEU A 7 65.47 -10.46 13.15
C LEU A 7 64.73 -9.20 12.67
N SER A 8 65.35 -8.42 11.81
CA SER A 8 64.73 -7.19 11.23
C SER A 8 63.61 -7.56 10.24
N PHE A 9 63.69 -8.70 9.55
CA PHE A 9 62.67 -9.13 8.57
C PHE A 9 61.47 -9.75 9.25
N ILE A 10 61.64 -10.39 10.42
CA ILE A 10 60.52 -10.97 11.20
C ILE A 10 59.74 -9.88 11.91
N ILE A 11 60.40 -8.79 12.37
CA ILE A 11 59.70 -7.67 13.02
C ILE A 11 58.93 -6.82 11.99
N LEU A 12 59.44 -6.68 10.73
CA LEU A 12 58.71 -6.01 9.66
C LEU A 12 57.51 -6.76 9.12
N LEU A 13 57.55 -8.10 9.13
CA LEU A 13 56.43 -8.96 8.75
C LEU A 13 55.37 -9.07 9.87
N ALA A 14 55.78 -8.98 11.13
CA ALA A 14 54.84 -8.96 12.25
C ALA A 14 54.13 -7.60 12.38
N SER A 15 54.75 -6.47 11.99
CA SER A 15 54.09 -5.15 11.98
C SER A 15 53.11 -4.97 10.81
N ASN A 16 53.35 -5.64 9.66
CA ASN A 16 52.45 -5.60 8.52
C ASN A 16 51.29 -6.65 8.61
N CYS A 17 51.45 -7.69 9.42
CA CYS A 17 50.33 -8.62 9.70
C CYS A 17 49.40 -8.13 10.83
N ALA A 18 49.91 -7.23 11.70
CA ALA A 18 49.05 -6.66 12.77
C ALA A 18 48.16 -5.51 12.28
N SER A 19 48.43 -4.92 11.11
CA SER A 19 47.60 -3.85 10.51
C SER A 19 46.41 -4.39 9.67
N PHE A 20 46.26 -5.72 9.56
CA PHE A 20 45.13 -6.36 8.85
C PHE A 20 44.09 -6.99 9.79
N ALA A 21 44.21 -6.85 11.10
CA ALA A 21 43.40 -7.58 12.07
C ALA A 21 42.59 -6.73 13.06
N PHE A 22 42.59 -5.41 12.92
CA PHE A 22 41.65 -4.53 13.63
C PHE A 22 40.99 -3.61 12.63
N ALA A 23 39.89 -4.07 12.04
CA ALA A 23 38.82 -3.13 11.68
C ALA A 23 38.43 -2.51 13.03
N GLU A 24 38.98 -1.33 13.34
CA GLU A 24 38.71 -0.60 14.59
C GLU A 24 37.21 -0.54 14.79
N ASP A 25 36.75 -0.89 15.98
CA ASP A 25 35.38 -0.61 16.47
C ASP A 25 35.18 0.92 16.52
N SER A 26 35.03 1.51 15.34
CA SER A 26 34.76 2.93 15.17
C SER A 26 33.29 3.16 14.86
N ALA A 27 32.79 4.35 15.13
CA ALA A 27 31.43 4.73 14.78
C ALA A 27 31.17 4.54 13.28
N ASP A 28 32.14 4.88 12.43
CA ASP A 28 32.04 4.75 10.97
C ASP A 28 32.03 3.28 10.52
N SER A 29 32.79 2.41 11.17
CA SER A 29 32.76 0.96 10.90
C SER A 29 31.39 0.37 11.21
N PHE A 30 30.82 0.66 12.38
CA PHE A 30 29.47 0.19 12.74
C PHE A 30 28.40 0.84 11.88
N PHE A 31 28.56 2.10 11.50
CA PHE A 31 27.63 2.76 10.59
C PHE A 31 27.62 2.09 9.21
N THR A 32 28.79 1.80 8.65
CA THR A 32 28.91 1.06 7.38
C THR A 32 28.29 -0.33 7.48
N GLN A 33 28.58 -1.07 8.55
CA GLN A 33 27.97 -2.38 8.79
C GLN A 33 26.41 -2.29 8.90
N GLY A 34 25.91 -1.21 9.50
CA GLY A 34 24.50 -0.91 9.56
C GLY A 34 23.90 -0.70 8.16
N ASN A 35 24.56 0.11 7.33
CA ASN A 35 24.15 0.35 5.96
C ASN A 35 24.14 -0.93 5.10
N ASP A 36 25.16 -1.77 5.23
CA ASP A 36 25.25 -3.06 4.54
C ASP A 36 24.11 -4.00 4.96
N SER A 37 23.82 -4.05 6.27
CA SER A 37 22.70 -4.83 6.79
C SER A 37 21.35 -4.31 6.31
N TYR A 38 21.18 -2.98 6.27
CA TYR A 38 19.96 -2.33 5.76
C TYR A 38 19.72 -2.65 4.28
N THR A 39 20.74 -2.53 3.44
CA THR A 39 20.65 -2.85 2.01
C THR A 39 20.40 -4.34 1.75
N ALA A 40 20.83 -5.21 2.66
CA ALA A 40 20.53 -6.64 2.65
C ALA A 40 19.12 -6.99 3.19
N GLY A 41 18.32 -5.99 3.58
CA GLY A 41 16.98 -6.18 4.17
C GLY A 41 16.99 -6.70 5.61
N LYS A 42 18.17 -6.74 6.27
CA LYS A 42 18.35 -7.21 7.65
C LYS A 42 18.20 -6.05 8.64
N TYR A 43 17.00 -5.53 8.76
CA TYR A 43 16.74 -4.28 9.50
C TYR A 43 17.09 -4.38 10.99
N ASP A 44 16.85 -5.51 11.64
CA ASP A 44 17.22 -5.71 13.05
C ASP A 44 18.74 -5.67 13.27
N ASP A 45 19.52 -6.24 12.35
CA ASP A 45 20.98 -6.19 12.43
C ASP A 45 21.50 -4.78 12.10
N ALA A 46 20.86 -4.09 11.15
CA ALA A 46 21.15 -2.69 10.88
C ALA A 46 20.94 -1.82 12.14
N ILE A 47 19.80 -1.96 12.82
CA ILE A 47 19.47 -1.24 14.05
C ILE A 47 20.53 -1.52 15.15
N LYS A 48 20.95 -2.79 15.32
CA LYS A 48 22.00 -3.14 16.29
C LYS A 48 23.33 -2.44 15.99
N SER A 49 23.72 -2.41 14.71
CA SER A 49 24.95 -1.76 14.27
C SER A 49 24.88 -0.24 14.41
N TYR A 50 23.76 0.39 14.05
CA TYR A 50 23.55 1.82 14.26
C TYR A 50 23.56 2.20 15.75
N LYS A 51 22.99 1.38 16.65
CA LYS A 51 23.06 1.58 18.10
C LYS A 51 24.52 1.56 18.60
N LYS A 52 25.36 0.64 18.09
CA LYS A 52 26.79 0.62 18.41
C LYS A 52 27.50 1.89 17.92
N ALA A 53 27.18 2.32 16.69
CA ALA A 53 27.72 3.55 16.12
C ALA A 53 27.34 4.78 16.96
N LEU A 54 26.07 4.87 17.41
CA LEU A 54 25.58 5.96 18.28
C LEU A 54 26.20 5.95 19.67
N ASN A 55 26.56 4.78 20.22
CA ASN A 55 27.30 4.71 21.49
C ASN A 55 28.67 5.36 21.40
N LEU A 56 29.31 5.32 20.22
CA LEU A 56 30.62 5.94 19.95
C LEU A 56 30.50 7.38 19.44
N SER A 57 29.39 7.74 18.80
CA SER A 57 29.09 9.07 18.27
C SER A 57 27.66 9.49 18.64
N PRO A 58 27.40 9.83 19.92
CA PRO A 58 26.07 10.19 20.38
C PRO A 58 25.55 11.42 19.62
N GLY A 59 24.26 11.35 19.22
CA GLY A 59 23.60 12.47 18.56
C GLY A 59 23.99 12.67 17.08
N ASN A 60 24.72 11.75 16.46
CA ASN A 60 25.00 11.83 15.03
C ASN A 60 23.70 11.70 14.22
N ALA A 61 23.29 12.82 13.61
CA ALA A 61 22.01 12.95 12.92
C ALA A 61 21.86 11.99 11.72
N TYR A 62 22.95 11.68 11.01
CA TYR A 62 22.93 10.74 9.88
C TYR A 62 22.73 9.30 10.35
N ILE A 63 23.36 8.90 11.47
CA ILE A 63 23.14 7.56 12.03
C ILE A 63 21.70 7.43 12.53
N LEU A 64 21.20 8.46 13.21
CA LEU A 64 19.80 8.51 13.67
C LEU A 64 18.82 8.41 12.52
N TYR A 65 19.03 9.16 11.43
CA TYR A 65 18.19 9.11 10.23
C TYR A 65 18.16 7.69 9.62
N ASN A 66 19.33 7.07 9.42
CA ASN A 66 19.38 5.71 8.85
C ASN A 66 18.79 4.67 9.80
N MET A 67 18.97 4.83 11.12
CA MET A 67 18.31 3.98 12.11
C MET A 67 16.79 4.16 12.09
N GLY A 68 16.29 5.38 11.90
CA GLY A 68 14.88 5.68 11.69
C GLY A 68 14.32 4.97 10.46
N ASN A 69 15.05 4.98 9.34
CA ASN A 69 14.67 4.25 8.14
C ASN A 69 14.62 2.74 8.39
N ALA A 70 15.59 2.18 9.14
CA ALA A 70 15.59 0.76 9.49
C ALA A 70 14.41 0.38 10.40
N TYR A 71 14.09 1.22 11.40
CA TYR A 71 12.89 1.04 12.23
C TYR A 71 11.61 1.11 11.41
N SER A 72 11.49 2.07 10.50
CA SER A 72 10.31 2.21 9.63
C SER A 72 10.10 0.97 8.77
N ASN A 73 11.17 0.45 8.14
CA ASN A 73 11.09 -0.76 7.30
C ASN A 73 10.86 -2.06 8.11
N SER A 74 11.15 -2.06 9.42
CA SER A 74 10.80 -3.17 10.33
C SER A 74 9.41 -3.04 10.93
N GLY A 75 8.65 -1.99 10.59
CA GLY A 75 7.30 -1.73 11.12
C GLY A 75 7.27 -1.08 12.51
N MET A 76 8.42 -0.69 13.05
CA MET A 76 8.55 -0.04 14.36
C MET A 76 8.44 1.48 14.22
N TYR A 77 7.27 1.96 13.79
CA TYR A 77 7.07 3.36 13.38
C TYR A 77 7.30 4.37 14.51
N GLY A 78 6.88 4.07 15.75
CA GLY A 78 7.10 4.95 16.88
C GLY A 78 8.58 5.16 17.24
N ASP A 79 9.44 4.16 17.05
CA ASP A 79 10.88 4.31 17.22
C ASP A 79 11.53 5.01 16.01
N ALA A 80 10.97 4.81 14.81
CA ALA A 80 11.39 5.57 13.62
C ALA A 80 11.15 7.07 13.80
N ILE A 81 9.97 7.48 14.27
CA ILE A 81 9.61 8.87 14.56
C ILE A 81 10.61 9.49 15.55
N LYS A 82 10.88 8.83 16.68
CA LYS A 82 11.86 9.32 17.65
C LYS A 82 13.25 9.52 17.06
N CYS A 83 13.67 8.60 16.18
CA CYS A 83 14.96 8.71 15.49
C CYS A 83 14.99 9.87 14.51
N PHE A 84 13.92 10.09 13.74
CA PHE A 84 13.83 11.22 12.81
C PHE A 84 13.78 12.55 13.56
N ASP A 85 13.00 12.66 14.63
CA ASP A 85 12.97 13.87 15.47
C ASP A 85 14.34 14.18 16.07
N ALA A 86 15.03 13.18 16.63
CA ALA A 86 16.37 13.35 17.16
C ALA A 86 17.39 13.74 16.06
N ALA A 87 17.23 13.23 14.83
CA ALA A 87 18.07 13.61 13.70
C ALA A 87 17.83 15.07 13.28
N ILE A 88 16.57 15.53 13.31
CA ILE A 88 16.18 16.92 13.04
C ILE A 88 16.76 17.85 14.13
N GLU A 89 16.64 17.48 15.39
CA GLU A 89 17.27 18.21 16.54
C GLU A 89 18.79 18.25 16.39
N GLY A 90 19.40 17.18 15.85
CA GLY A 90 20.82 17.10 15.53
C GLY A 90 21.24 17.92 14.29
N GLY A 91 20.30 18.65 13.67
CA GLY A 91 20.57 19.57 12.54
C GLY A 91 20.39 18.97 11.15
N LEU A 92 19.93 17.72 11.01
CA LEU A 92 19.59 17.15 9.70
C LEU A 92 18.22 17.64 9.26
N VAL A 93 18.20 18.64 8.38
CA VAL A 93 16.97 19.29 7.92
C VAL A 93 16.96 19.29 6.40
N ASP A 94 16.36 18.26 5.80
CA ASP A 94 16.14 18.15 4.37
C ASP A 94 14.73 17.60 4.05
N ALA A 95 14.35 17.58 2.77
CA ALA A 95 13.04 17.12 2.36
C ALA A 95 12.80 15.63 2.68
N SER A 96 13.85 14.81 2.57
CA SER A 96 13.75 13.34 2.70
C SER A 96 13.39 12.93 4.14
N ILE A 97 13.96 13.61 5.14
CA ILE A 97 13.65 13.27 6.54
C ILE A 97 12.20 13.59 6.89
N PHE A 98 11.68 14.73 6.39
CA PHE A 98 10.27 15.08 6.60
C PHE A 98 9.32 14.17 5.80
N PHE A 99 9.70 13.73 4.61
CA PHE A 99 8.96 12.73 3.85
C PHE A 99 8.87 11.39 4.61
N ASN A 100 10.02 10.88 5.10
CA ASN A 100 10.06 9.62 5.84
C ASN A 100 9.36 9.72 7.21
N LEU A 101 9.46 10.87 7.88
CA LEU A 101 8.71 11.16 9.10
C LEU A 101 7.19 11.15 8.84
N GLY A 102 6.76 11.76 7.73
CA GLY A 102 5.36 11.72 7.28
C GLY A 102 4.88 10.30 7.01
N ASN A 103 5.69 9.49 6.34
CA ASN A 103 5.38 8.07 6.10
C ASN A 103 5.26 7.28 7.42
N ALA A 104 6.15 7.53 8.38
CA ALA A 104 6.11 6.86 9.68
C ALA A 104 4.87 7.25 10.49
N TYR A 105 4.51 8.54 10.55
CA TYR A 105 3.27 9.01 11.17
C TYR A 105 2.03 8.41 10.51
N ASN A 106 1.95 8.42 9.18
CA ASN A 106 0.82 7.86 8.46
C ASN A 106 0.67 6.36 8.70
N SER A 107 1.78 5.61 8.74
CA SER A 107 1.79 4.18 9.03
C SER A 107 1.41 3.85 10.48
N GLN A 108 1.62 4.80 11.40
CA GLN A 108 1.19 4.70 12.81
C GLN A 108 -0.29 5.10 13.00
N GLY A 109 -0.92 5.69 11.97
CA GLY A 109 -2.29 6.20 12.01
C GLY A 109 -2.39 7.66 12.46
N GLU A 110 -1.27 8.34 12.68
CA GLU A 110 -1.17 9.76 13.05
C GLU A 110 -1.21 10.64 11.78
N THR A 111 -2.35 10.62 11.09
CA THR A 111 -2.49 11.21 9.74
C THR A 111 -2.37 12.73 9.74
N VAL A 112 -2.77 13.41 10.84
CA VAL A 112 -2.66 14.87 10.95
C VAL A 112 -1.18 15.29 11.02
N GLU A 113 -0.38 14.58 11.81
CA GLU A 113 1.07 14.78 11.94
C GLU A 113 1.78 14.50 10.62
N ALA A 114 1.34 13.43 9.91
CA ALA A 114 1.85 13.10 8.58
C ALA A 114 1.64 14.25 7.59
N VAL A 115 0.46 14.87 7.54
CA VAL A 115 0.18 16.06 6.71
C VAL A 115 1.15 17.19 7.05
N GLY A 116 1.41 17.42 8.35
CA GLY A 116 2.36 18.43 8.80
C GLY A 116 3.79 18.16 8.30
N ALA A 117 4.23 16.92 8.36
CA ALA A 117 5.55 16.49 7.90
C ALA A 117 5.68 16.60 6.36
N TYR A 118 4.72 16.08 5.59
CA TYR A 118 4.73 16.20 4.12
C TYR A 118 4.73 17.66 3.65
N LYS A 119 3.98 18.55 4.30
CA LYS A 119 4.03 19.99 4.00
C LYS A 119 5.41 20.60 4.22
N LYS A 120 6.13 20.16 5.26
CA LYS A 120 7.51 20.59 5.50
C LYS A 120 8.44 20.08 4.39
N ALA A 121 8.29 18.82 3.96
CA ALA A 121 9.05 18.25 2.84
C ALA A 121 8.81 19.05 1.55
N LEU A 122 7.54 19.34 1.20
CA LEU A 122 7.18 20.11 0.01
C LEU A 122 7.62 21.58 0.06
N LYS A 123 7.76 22.17 1.26
CA LYS A 123 8.34 23.51 1.38
C LYS A 123 9.81 23.54 0.94
N MET A 124 10.51 22.43 1.09
CA MET A 124 11.93 22.30 0.68
C MET A 124 12.07 21.80 -0.76
N ASN A 125 11.23 20.85 -1.16
CA ASN A 125 11.16 20.33 -2.53
C ASN A 125 9.71 20.39 -3.05
N PRO A 126 9.28 21.51 -3.65
CA PRO A 126 7.89 21.69 -4.09
C PRO A 126 7.46 20.77 -5.24
N ASN A 127 8.42 20.20 -5.96
CA ASN A 127 8.18 19.36 -7.15
C ASN A 127 8.43 17.88 -6.88
N ASP A 128 8.18 17.41 -5.67
CA ASP A 128 8.27 16.00 -5.32
C ASP A 128 6.88 15.33 -5.46
N ASP A 129 6.67 14.65 -6.57
CA ASP A 129 5.42 13.97 -6.90
C ASP A 129 5.05 12.90 -5.86
N ALA A 130 6.04 12.16 -5.34
CA ALA A 130 5.82 11.15 -4.32
C ALA A 130 5.29 11.75 -3.01
N THR A 131 5.84 12.88 -2.57
CA THR A 131 5.35 13.58 -1.38
C THR A 131 3.94 14.14 -1.60
N LEU A 132 3.68 14.71 -2.79
CA LEU A 132 2.34 15.20 -3.16
C LEU A 132 1.31 14.05 -3.17
N HIS A 133 1.68 12.90 -3.73
CA HIS A 133 0.83 11.70 -3.73
C HIS A 133 0.49 11.26 -2.29
N ASN A 134 1.51 11.13 -1.43
CA ASN A 134 1.30 10.69 -0.05
C ASN A 134 0.51 11.72 0.78
N LEU A 135 0.74 13.01 0.54
CA LEU A 135 -0.05 14.09 1.15
C LEU A 135 -1.52 14.01 0.71
N ALA A 136 -1.76 13.74 -0.57
CA ALA A 136 -3.12 13.56 -1.10
C ALA A 136 -3.81 12.35 -0.45
N MET A 137 -3.11 11.23 -0.30
CA MET A 137 -3.63 10.05 0.42
C MET A 137 -3.98 10.38 1.88
N ALA A 138 -3.12 11.15 2.57
CA ALA A 138 -3.36 11.58 3.94
C ALA A 138 -4.60 12.49 4.03
N TYR A 139 -4.76 13.45 3.12
CA TYR A 139 -5.96 14.27 3.04
C TYR A 139 -7.22 13.46 2.74
N THR A 140 -7.14 12.46 1.85
CA THR A 140 -8.25 11.55 1.56
C THR A 140 -8.69 10.80 2.82
N THR A 141 -7.72 10.32 3.61
CA THR A 141 -8.00 9.63 4.90
C THR A 141 -8.67 10.54 5.92
N LEU A 142 -8.33 11.84 5.92
CA LEU A 142 -8.95 12.85 6.78
C LEU A 142 -10.31 13.37 6.24
N GLY A 143 -10.72 12.95 5.03
CA GLY A 143 -11.94 13.43 4.37
C GLY A 143 -11.82 14.83 3.74
N ASP A 144 -10.62 15.40 3.68
CA ASP A 144 -10.33 16.68 3.03
C ASP A 144 -10.12 16.48 1.52
N LEU A 145 -11.22 16.15 0.83
CA LEU A 145 -11.18 15.78 -0.58
C LEU A 145 -10.71 16.93 -1.48
N GLU A 146 -10.99 18.18 -1.11
CA GLU A 146 -10.57 19.34 -1.89
C GLU A 146 -9.04 19.48 -1.95
N ASN A 147 -8.37 19.37 -0.79
CA ASN A 147 -6.92 19.41 -0.75
C ASN A 147 -6.27 18.13 -1.33
N ALA A 148 -6.93 16.98 -1.21
CA ALA A 148 -6.48 15.73 -1.84
C ALA A 148 -6.45 15.88 -3.37
N ILE A 149 -7.52 16.40 -4.00
CA ILE A 149 -7.59 16.65 -5.45
C ILE A 149 -6.44 17.56 -5.89
N LYS A 150 -6.26 18.71 -5.23
CA LYS A 150 -5.17 19.66 -5.58
C LYS A 150 -3.78 19.01 -5.53
N CYS A 151 -3.55 18.15 -4.54
CA CYS A 151 -2.27 17.44 -4.40
C CYS A 151 -2.09 16.38 -5.49
N TYR A 152 -3.12 15.56 -5.80
CA TYR A 152 -3.03 14.59 -6.91
C TYR A 152 -2.86 15.27 -8.26
N GLU A 153 -3.60 16.36 -8.56
CA GLU A 153 -3.44 17.12 -9.79
C GLU A 153 -2.03 17.69 -9.91
N SER A 154 -1.45 18.16 -8.81
CA SER A 154 -0.06 18.65 -8.78
C SER A 154 0.93 17.51 -9.02
N ALA A 155 0.74 16.34 -8.39
CA ALA A 155 1.56 15.16 -8.60
C ALA A 155 1.51 14.69 -10.07
N ILE A 156 0.31 14.59 -10.64
CA ILE A 156 0.07 14.21 -12.05
C ILE A 156 0.70 15.23 -13.03
N LYS A 157 0.70 16.52 -12.69
CA LYS A 157 1.34 17.55 -13.51
C LYS A 157 2.85 17.38 -13.57
N ILE A 158 3.47 16.91 -12.48
CA ILE A 158 4.91 16.64 -12.40
C ILE A 158 5.22 15.29 -13.06
N ASN A 159 4.46 14.26 -12.72
CA ASN A 159 4.61 12.90 -13.23
C ASN A 159 3.29 12.42 -13.84
N PRO A 160 3.06 12.68 -15.15
CA PRO A 160 1.83 12.30 -15.84
C PRO A 160 1.61 10.79 -15.98
N ASP A 161 2.67 10.00 -15.76
CA ASP A 161 2.64 8.54 -15.89
C ASP A 161 2.48 7.83 -14.53
N ASP A 162 2.14 8.57 -13.45
CA ASP A 162 1.77 7.95 -12.17
C ASP A 162 0.33 7.41 -12.21
N ALA A 163 0.20 6.14 -12.55
CA ALA A 163 -1.08 5.44 -12.57
C ALA A 163 -1.78 5.45 -11.20
N GLY A 164 -1.02 5.47 -10.10
CA GLY A 164 -1.56 5.50 -8.73
C GLY A 164 -2.30 6.79 -8.43
N SER A 165 -1.71 7.94 -8.76
CA SER A 165 -2.35 9.25 -8.59
C SER A 165 -3.61 9.39 -9.42
N HIS A 166 -3.59 8.96 -10.69
CA HIS A 166 -4.80 8.95 -11.52
C HIS A 166 -5.89 8.04 -10.95
N TYR A 167 -5.56 6.83 -10.48
CA TYR A 167 -6.50 5.92 -9.87
C TYR A 167 -7.15 6.50 -8.61
N ASN A 168 -6.34 7.05 -7.71
CA ASN A 168 -6.83 7.62 -6.45
C ASN A 168 -7.67 8.88 -6.68
N LEU A 169 -7.29 9.73 -7.64
CA LEU A 169 -8.09 10.87 -8.05
C LEU A 169 -9.45 10.43 -8.61
N GLY A 170 -9.48 9.37 -9.42
CA GLY A 170 -10.71 8.75 -9.91
C GLY A 170 -11.61 8.25 -8.77
N ASN A 171 -11.03 7.64 -7.74
CA ASN A 171 -11.79 7.21 -6.56
C ASN A 171 -12.42 8.40 -5.81
N ILE A 172 -11.73 9.54 -5.73
CA ILE A 172 -12.26 10.75 -5.10
C ILE A 172 -13.42 11.30 -5.92
N TYR A 173 -13.29 11.42 -7.25
CA TYR A 173 -14.37 11.89 -8.09
C TYR A 173 -15.60 10.98 -8.02
N SER A 174 -15.42 9.66 -8.01
CA SER A 174 -16.53 8.72 -7.81
C SER A 174 -17.19 8.85 -6.43
N GLN A 175 -16.41 9.13 -5.38
CA GLN A 175 -16.94 9.42 -4.04
C GLN A 175 -17.74 10.72 -3.99
N MET A 176 -17.45 11.66 -4.89
CA MET A 176 -18.17 12.93 -5.04
C MET A 176 -19.32 12.86 -6.06
N ASP A 177 -19.67 11.65 -6.51
CA ASP A 177 -20.68 11.39 -7.54
C ASP A 177 -20.36 12.00 -8.92
N ASP A 178 -19.10 12.44 -9.17
CA ASP A 178 -18.63 12.85 -10.50
C ASP A 178 -18.07 11.64 -11.25
N GLU A 179 -18.98 10.77 -11.68
CA GLU A 179 -18.63 9.55 -12.38
C GLU A 179 -17.94 9.81 -13.73
N THR A 180 -18.24 10.95 -14.36
CA THR A 180 -17.61 11.31 -15.64
C THR A 180 -16.12 11.63 -15.45
N ALA A 181 -15.76 12.41 -14.45
CA ALA A 181 -14.36 12.67 -14.11
C ALA A 181 -13.64 11.41 -13.62
N ALA A 182 -14.34 10.57 -12.84
CA ALA A 182 -13.80 9.29 -12.38
C ALA A 182 -13.42 8.38 -13.54
N ILE A 183 -14.30 8.21 -14.54
CA ILE A 183 -14.03 7.43 -15.75
C ILE A 183 -12.79 7.94 -16.49
N GLN A 184 -12.65 9.27 -16.64
CA GLN A 184 -11.48 9.86 -17.30
C GLN A 184 -10.18 9.50 -16.56
N CYS A 185 -10.19 9.57 -15.24
CA CYS A 185 -9.05 9.20 -14.40
C CYS A 185 -8.72 7.71 -14.50
N TYR A 186 -9.70 6.83 -14.41
CA TYR A 186 -9.49 5.38 -14.56
C TYR A 186 -9.02 5.01 -15.97
N ALA A 187 -9.54 5.67 -17.00
CA ALA A 187 -9.08 5.47 -18.38
C ALA A 187 -7.60 5.86 -18.56
N LYS A 188 -7.13 6.92 -17.87
CA LYS A 188 -5.70 7.26 -17.82
C LYS A 188 -4.91 6.20 -17.08
N THR A 189 -5.41 5.73 -15.94
CA THR A 189 -4.78 4.66 -15.16
C THR A 189 -4.52 3.42 -16.01
N VAL A 190 -5.54 2.90 -16.71
CA VAL A 190 -5.42 1.69 -17.51
C VAL A 190 -4.62 1.90 -18.80
N LYS A 191 -4.54 3.13 -19.31
CA LYS A 191 -3.65 3.48 -20.42
C LYS A 191 -2.18 3.42 -20.01
N ILE A 192 -1.85 3.86 -18.79
CA ILE A 192 -0.49 3.84 -18.22
C ILE A 192 -0.13 2.41 -17.79
N ASN A 193 -1.02 1.76 -17.04
CA ASN A 193 -0.85 0.39 -16.58
C ASN A 193 -2.04 -0.48 -17.01
N PRO A 194 -1.93 -1.22 -18.14
CA PRO A 194 -3.00 -2.09 -18.64
C PRO A 194 -3.34 -3.28 -17.74
N TYR A 195 -2.52 -3.55 -16.71
CA TYR A 195 -2.74 -4.65 -15.76
C TYR A 195 -3.40 -4.17 -14.45
N TYR A 196 -4.00 -3.00 -14.44
CA TYR A 196 -4.63 -2.43 -13.24
C TYR A 196 -6.09 -2.86 -13.15
N GLU A 197 -6.35 -4.11 -12.69
CA GLU A 197 -7.70 -4.70 -12.63
C GLU A 197 -8.69 -3.87 -11.81
N LYS A 198 -8.20 -3.22 -10.74
CA LYS A 198 -9.06 -2.39 -9.88
C LYS A 198 -9.58 -1.14 -10.61
N ALA A 199 -8.76 -0.56 -11.50
CA ALA A 199 -9.16 0.61 -12.26
C ALA A 199 -10.23 0.24 -13.31
N TYR A 200 -10.07 -0.89 -14.02
CA TYR A 200 -11.12 -1.39 -14.89
C TYR A 200 -12.42 -1.65 -14.12
N CYS A 201 -12.34 -2.33 -12.98
CA CYS A 201 -13.53 -2.62 -12.19
C CYS A 201 -14.24 -1.35 -11.69
N ASN A 202 -13.49 -0.36 -11.18
CA ASN A 202 -14.08 0.90 -10.73
C ASN A 202 -14.63 1.73 -11.88
N MET A 203 -13.96 1.75 -13.06
CA MET A 203 -14.48 2.37 -14.27
C MET A 203 -15.82 1.73 -14.69
N GLY A 204 -15.93 0.40 -14.59
CA GLY A 204 -17.19 -0.30 -14.82
C GLY A 204 -18.29 0.08 -13.84
N VAL A 205 -17.95 0.28 -12.55
CA VAL A 205 -18.90 0.77 -11.55
C VAL A 205 -19.40 2.18 -11.93
N SER A 206 -18.49 3.08 -12.32
CA SER A 206 -18.86 4.43 -12.75
C SER A 206 -19.76 4.44 -13.99
N TYR A 207 -19.50 3.56 -14.98
CA TYR A 207 -20.39 3.41 -16.13
C TYR A 207 -21.78 2.88 -15.73
N SER A 208 -21.83 1.88 -14.84
CA SER A 208 -23.10 1.34 -14.33
C SER A 208 -23.91 2.40 -13.56
N ASN A 209 -23.23 3.23 -12.74
CA ASN A 209 -23.88 4.35 -12.04
C ASN A 209 -24.47 5.39 -13.00
N LEU A 210 -23.86 5.57 -14.18
CA LEU A 210 -24.41 6.42 -15.25
C LEU A 210 -25.49 5.71 -16.10
N GLY A 211 -25.78 4.42 -15.83
CA GLY A 211 -26.72 3.61 -16.60
C GLY A 211 -26.17 3.04 -17.91
N ASP A 212 -24.87 3.18 -18.14
CA ASP A 212 -24.20 2.63 -19.34
C ASP A 212 -23.68 1.21 -19.05
N GLU A 213 -24.62 0.28 -19.05
CA GLU A 213 -24.34 -1.14 -18.73
C GLU A 213 -23.47 -1.84 -19.79
N ASP A 214 -23.46 -1.36 -21.04
CA ASP A 214 -22.64 -1.96 -22.09
C ASP A 214 -21.15 -1.71 -21.82
N HIS A 215 -20.76 -0.47 -21.55
CA HIS A 215 -19.38 -0.16 -21.19
C HIS A 215 -19.01 -0.73 -19.80
N ALA A 216 -19.96 -0.80 -18.87
CA ALA A 216 -19.71 -1.43 -17.57
C ALA A 216 -19.32 -2.91 -17.73
N ILE A 217 -20.08 -3.68 -18.54
CA ILE A 217 -19.80 -5.09 -18.85
C ILE A 217 -18.40 -5.24 -19.47
N ASP A 218 -18.07 -4.41 -20.48
CA ASP A 218 -16.74 -4.46 -21.12
C ASP A 218 -15.61 -4.20 -20.11
N CYS A 219 -15.78 -3.23 -19.22
CA CYS A 219 -14.81 -2.93 -18.19
C CYS A 219 -14.63 -4.08 -17.19
N TYR A 220 -15.72 -4.70 -16.73
CA TYR A 220 -15.62 -5.85 -15.82
C TYR A 220 -14.98 -7.05 -16.50
N GLN A 221 -15.27 -7.30 -17.77
CA GLN A 221 -14.62 -8.36 -18.54
C GLN A 221 -13.11 -8.10 -18.65
N LYS A 222 -12.69 -6.85 -18.90
CA LYS A 222 -11.26 -6.48 -18.91
C LYS A 222 -10.62 -6.70 -17.54
N ALA A 223 -11.28 -6.33 -16.45
CA ALA A 223 -10.79 -6.61 -15.11
C ALA A 223 -10.58 -8.12 -14.86
N ILE A 224 -11.49 -8.97 -15.37
CA ILE A 224 -11.41 -10.43 -15.27
C ILE A 224 -10.34 -11.00 -16.19
N GLU A 225 -10.15 -10.46 -17.39
CA GLU A 225 -9.04 -10.84 -18.28
C GLU A 225 -7.69 -10.60 -17.61
N VAL A 226 -7.53 -9.46 -16.92
CA VAL A 226 -6.30 -9.11 -16.18
C VAL A 226 -6.14 -10.00 -14.95
N ASN A 227 -7.20 -10.17 -14.16
CA ASN A 227 -7.17 -10.98 -12.96
C ASN A 227 -8.41 -11.90 -12.89
N PRO A 228 -8.32 -13.15 -13.40
CA PRO A 228 -9.44 -14.10 -13.41
C PRO A 228 -9.96 -14.47 -12.01
N ARG A 229 -9.20 -14.15 -10.94
CA ARG A 229 -9.60 -14.41 -9.56
C ARG A 229 -10.18 -13.18 -8.84
N TYR A 230 -10.41 -12.09 -9.55
CA TYR A 230 -10.93 -10.87 -8.95
C TYR A 230 -12.46 -10.97 -8.74
N ALA A 231 -12.84 -11.53 -7.59
CA ALA A 231 -14.24 -11.84 -7.25
C ALA A 231 -15.20 -10.64 -7.39
N ARG A 232 -14.73 -9.42 -7.04
CA ARG A 232 -15.53 -8.19 -7.17
C ARG A 232 -15.94 -7.91 -8.63
N ALA A 233 -15.05 -8.15 -9.59
CA ALA A 233 -15.37 -7.95 -11.01
C ALA A 233 -16.40 -8.99 -11.49
N HIS A 234 -16.27 -10.26 -11.07
CA HIS A 234 -17.30 -11.29 -11.38
C HIS A 234 -18.65 -10.92 -10.77
N TYR A 235 -18.69 -10.46 -9.51
CA TYR A 235 -19.93 -10.03 -8.87
C TYR A 235 -20.59 -8.88 -9.65
N ASN A 236 -19.86 -7.82 -9.94
CA ASN A 236 -20.39 -6.65 -10.64
C ASN A 236 -20.85 -6.99 -12.07
N LEU A 237 -20.09 -7.84 -12.77
CA LEU A 237 -20.50 -8.37 -14.09
C LEU A 237 -21.82 -9.15 -13.99
N GLY A 238 -21.97 -9.96 -12.95
CA GLY A 238 -23.22 -10.69 -12.67
C GLY A 238 -24.40 -9.74 -12.46
N ILE A 239 -24.21 -8.66 -11.70
CA ILE A 239 -25.23 -7.63 -11.48
C ILE A 239 -25.59 -6.92 -12.80
N SER A 240 -24.60 -6.50 -13.61
CA SER A 240 -24.88 -5.90 -14.91
C SER A 240 -25.63 -6.84 -15.86
N PHE A 241 -25.31 -8.13 -15.85
CA PHE A 241 -26.09 -9.12 -16.61
C PHE A 241 -27.52 -9.25 -16.06
N LEU A 242 -27.70 -9.13 -14.75
CA LEU A 242 -29.05 -9.16 -14.14
C LEU A 242 -29.87 -7.94 -14.56
N HIS A 243 -29.30 -6.73 -14.55
CA HIS A 243 -29.94 -5.52 -15.06
C HIS A 243 -30.37 -5.65 -16.54
N ARG A 244 -29.59 -6.40 -17.33
CA ARG A 244 -29.92 -6.74 -18.73
C ARG A 244 -30.85 -7.95 -18.87
N ASN A 245 -31.38 -8.50 -17.77
CA ASN A 245 -32.21 -9.70 -17.71
C ASN A 245 -31.53 -10.96 -18.30
N LEU A 246 -30.21 -11.01 -18.33
CA LEU A 246 -29.40 -12.13 -18.82
C LEU A 246 -29.10 -13.11 -17.66
N LYS A 247 -30.14 -13.71 -17.08
CA LYS A 247 -30.09 -14.48 -15.83
C LYS A 247 -29.08 -15.61 -15.81
N ASP A 248 -28.91 -16.35 -16.92
CA ASP A 248 -27.96 -17.48 -16.99
C ASP A 248 -26.52 -17.03 -16.93
N LYS A 249 -26.21 -15.89 -17.58
CA LYS A 249 -24.88 -15.28 -17.49
C LYS A 249 -24.59 -14.73 -16.10
N ALA A 250 -25.59 -14.08 -15.47
CA ALA A 250 -25.47 -13.60 -14.10
C ALA A 250 -25.18 -14.75 -13.14
N GLU A 251 -25.90 -15.86 -13.25
CA GLU A 251 -25.69 -17.05 -12.44
C GLU A 251 -24.29 -17.64 -12.57
N SER A 252 -23.77 -17.72 -13.81
CA SER A 252 -22.40 -18.18 -14.03
C SER A 252 -21.37 -17.30 -13.30
N CYS A 253 -21.58 -15.98 -13.32
CA CYS A 253 -20.72 -15.03 -12.60
C CYS A 253 -20.83 -15.24 -11.09
N PHE A 254 -22.02 -15.40 -10.52
CA PHE A 254 -22.21 -15.58 -9.08
C PHE A 254 -21.65 -16.92 -8.59
N THR A 255 -21.80 -17.99 -9.37
CA THR A 255 -21.14 -19.27 -9.08
C THR A 255 -19.62 -19.10 -8.97
N LYS A 256 -19.02 -18.31 -9.90
CA LYS A 256 -17.59 -18.04 -9.86
C LYS A 256 -17.17 -17.25 -8.61
N VAL A 257 -18.01 -16.32 -8.13
CA VAL A 257 -17.72 -15.60 -6.87
C VAL A 257 -17.71 -16.57 -5.69
N VAL A 258 -18.70 -17.44 -5.58
CA VAL A 258 -18.76 -18.48 -4.52
C VAL A 258 -17.51 -19.36 -4.51
N ASP A 259 -17.05 -19.80 -5.69
CA ASP A 259 -15.86 -20.61 -5.83
C ASP A 259 -14.59 -19.86 -5.38
N LEU A 260 -14.52 -18.54 -5.64
CA LEU A 260 -13.37 -17.72 -5.32
C LEU A 260 -13.32 -17.27 -3.85
N THR A 261 -14.48 -17.21 -3.19
CA THR A 261 -14.64 -16.65 -1.83
C THR A 261 -15.40 -17.60 -0.89
N PRO A 262 -14.94 -18.85 -0.70
CA PRO A 262 -15.68 -19.91 -0.01
C PRO A 262 -15.91 -19.67 1.50
N TYR A 263 -15.27 -18.65 2.06
CA TYR A 263 -15.37 -18.28 3.48
C TYR A 263 -15.84 -16.83 3.70
N ASP A 264 -16.27 -16.13 2.64
CA ASP A 264 -16.72 -14.73 2.73
C ASP A 264 -18.24 -14.68 2.93
N ILE A 265 -18.66 -14.48 4.18
CA ILE A 265 -20.06 -14.32 4.57
C ILE A 265 -20.75 -13.22 3.75
N SER A 266 -20.09 -12.06 3.60
CA SER A 266 -20.66 -10.91 2.86
C SER A 266 -20.91 -11.27 1.39
N ALA A 267 -20.01 -12.03 0.76
CA ALA A 267 -20.21 -12.50 -0.61
C ALA A 267 -21.43 -13.42 -0.72
N PHE A 268 -21.58 -14.38 0.20
CA PHE A 268 -22.75 -15.27 0.21
C PHE A 268 -24.06 -14.50 0.37
N ILE A 269 -24.12 -13.52 1.28
CA ILE A 269 -25.33 -12.71 1.50
C ILE A 269 -25.68 -11.91 0.24
N LYS A 270 -24.69 -11.23 -0.38
CA LYS A 270 -24.91 -10.47 -1.61
C LYS A 270 -25.43 -11.36 -2.76
N ILE A 271 -24.84 -12.54 -2.91
CA ILE A 271 -25.25 -13.50 -3.95
C ILE A 271 -26.63 -14.08 -3.65
N ALA A 272 -26.94 -14.37 -2.37
CA ALA A 272 -28.28 -14.83 -1.98
C ALA A 272 -29.34 -13.79 -2.34
N ASN A 273 -29.09 -12.51 -2.11
CA ASN A 273 -30.00 -11.44 -2.50
C ASN A 273 -30.19 -11.40 -4.03
N ALA A 274 -29.10 -11.49 -4.80
CA ALA A 274 -29.19 -11.54 -6.26
C ALA A 274 -29.97 -12.77 -6.77
N TYR A 275 -29.79 -13.95 -6.16
CA TYR A 275 -30.60 -15.12 -6.49
C TYR A 275 -32.09 -14.94 -6.11
N GLY A 276 -32.36 -14.23 -5.01
CA GLY A 276 -33.72 -13.84 -4.64
C GLY A 276 -34.41 -13.01 -5.72
N GLU A 277 -33.72 -11.97 -6.23
CA GLU A 277 -34.18 -11.12 -7.34
C GLU A 277 -34.38 -11.91 -8.65
N MET A 278 -33.55 -12.92 -8.88
CA MET A 278 -33.72 -13.84 -10.03
C MET A 278 -34.89 -14.81 -9.87
N GLY A 279 -35.46 -14.92 -8.68
CA GLY A 279 -36.47 -15.93 -8.33
C GLY A 279 -35.91 -17.35 -8.14
N LYS A 280 -34.57 -17.49 -7.98
CA LYS A 280 -33.88 -18.78 -7.79
C LYS A 280 -33.79 -19.12 -6.30
N GLN A 281 -34.93 -19.46 -5.71
CA GLN A 281 -35.11 -19.61 -4.26
C GLN A 281 -34.24 -20.73 -3.66
N GLU A 282 -34.01 -21.84 -4.37
CA GLU A 282 -33.14 -22.92 -3.89
C GLU A 282 -31.70 -22.45 -3.71
N LYS A 283 -31.13 -21.71 -4.68
CA LYS A 283 -29.79 -21.16 -4.62
C LYS A 283 -29.66 -20.03 -3.60
N GLN A 284 -30.69 -19.22 -3.43
CA GLN A 284 -30.77 -18.25 -2.35
C GLN A 284 -30.59 -18.92 -1.00
N ILE A 285 -31.39 -20.01 -0.75
CA ILE A 285 -31.35 -20.78 0.49
C ILE A 285 -29.96 -21.42 0.69
N GLU A 286 -29.36 -21.97 -0.36
CA GLU A 286 -28.01 -22.56 -0.31
C GLU A 286 -26.95 -21.53 0.15
N CYS A 287 -26.95 -20.34 -0.44
CA CYS A 287 -26.05 -19.26 -0.04
C CYS A 287 -26.31 -18.79 1.39
N MET A 288 -27.59 -18.65 1.81
CA MET A 288 -27.94 -18.28 3.19
C MET A 288 -27.53 -19.36 4.20
N LYS A 289 -27.65 -20.65 3.87
CA LYS A 289 -27.13 -21.75 4.69
C LYS A 289 -25.63 -21.64 4.87
N ARG A 290 -24.92 -21.39 3.78
CA ARG A 290 -23.46 -21.26 3.84
C ARG A 290 -23.02 -20.09 4.70
N ALA A 291 -23.68 -18.93 4.61
CA ALA A 291 -23.41 -17.77 5.48
C ALA A 291 -23.69 -18.09 6.95
N ALA A 292 -24.80 -18.77 7.24
CA ALA A 292 -25.15 -19.20 8.61
C ALA A 292 -24.15 -20.22 9.19
N GLU A 293 -23.67 -21.20 8.40
CA GLU A 293 -22.63 -22.15 8.78
C GLU A 293 -21.29 -21.45 9.12
N LEU A 294 -21.01 -20.32 8.46
CA LEU A 294 -19.85 -19.49 8.73
C LEU A 294 -20.03 -18.56 9.95
N GLY A 295 -21.20 -18.57 10.57
CA GLY A 295 -21.47 -17.87 11.83
C GLY A 295 -22.35 -16.63 11.70
N ASP A 296 -23.04 -16.41 10.58
CA ASP A 296 -23.99 -15.30 10.44
C ASP A 296 -25.34 -15.63 11.10
N GLU A 297 -25.62 -14.92 12.19
CA GLU A 297 -26.84 -15.13 12.98
C GLU A 297 -28.11 -14.65 12.26
N ASP A 298 -28.01 -13.59 11.45
CA ASP A 298 -29.15 -13.06 10.71
C ASP A 298 -29.59 -14.03 9.60
N CYS A 299 -28.64 -14.64 8.90
CA CYS A 299 -28.92 -15.70 7.93
C CYS A 299 -29.55 -16.94 8.61
N ALA A 300 -29.03 -17.34 9.77
CA ALA A 300 -29.60 -18.46 10.52
C ALA A 300 -31.05 -18.17 10.96
N LYS A 301 -31.33 -16.97 11.41
CA LYS A 301 -32.68 -16.50 11.76
C LYS A 301 -33.61 -16.49 10.53
N TRP A 302 -33.12 -15.92 9.41
CA TRP A 302 -33.87 -15.86 8.16
C TRP A 302 -34.30 -17.28 7.68
N LEU A 303 -33.39 -18.26 7.74
CA LEU A 303 -33.67 -19.65 7.37
C LEU A 303 -34.75 -20.25 8.28
N LYS A 304 -34.66 -20.03 9.58
CA LYS A 304 -35.64 -20.49 10.56
C LYS A 304 -37.03 -19.90 10.29
N ASP A 305 -37.10 -18.60 10.01
CA ASP A 305 -38.37 -17.91 9.71
C ASP A 305 -39.00 -18.41 8.40
N LYS A 306 -38.20 -18.90 7.46
CA LYS A 306 -38.63 -19.55 6.23
C LYS A 306 -38.98 -21.05 6.40
N GLY A 307 -38.81 -21.63 7.59
CA GLY A 307 -39.01 -23.04 7.86
C GLY A 307 -38.00 -23.97 7.20
N VAL A 308 -36.84 -23.44 6.85
CA VAL A 308 -35.73 -24.20 6.25
C VAL A 308 -34.88 -24.78 7.38
N LYS A 309 -34.69 -26.11 7.34
CA LYS A 309 -33.85 -26.86 8.28
C LYS A 309 -32.40 -26.95 7.77
#